data_f46b5b11dfb0db9fcc4d00c8cb69de9d
#
_entry.id   f46b5b11dfb0db9fcc4d00c8cb69de9d
#
_cell.length_a   1.000
_cell.length_b   1.000
_cell.length_c   1.000
_cell.angle_alpha   90.00
_cell.angle_beta   90.00
_cell.angle_gamma   90.00
#
_symmetry.space_group_name_H-M   'P 1'
#
loop_
_entity.id
_entity.type
_entity.pdbx_description
1 polymer ?
#
loop_
_entity_poly.entity_id
_entity_poly.type
_entity_poly.pdbx_seq_one_letter_code
_entity_poly.pdbx_strand_id
1 'polypeptide(L)'
;VELRARFDEQANIEWAKAMKDAGIDVEFGIESLKVHAKLCVVIRLENDKLVRYTHIGTGNFHEANARVYTDFALFTKHKEISQEVDNVFDFIEHSYKRFRFNHLIVSPLTSRRRIYQLIDNETNAAEEGKKAEISIKLNNLVDPGIINKLYQASNAGVKIRIIVRGMCALIPGINEYSKHIKVISIVDQYLEHPRVMFFHNNGNHCFS
;
A
#
# COMPACT_ATOMS: atom_id res chain seq x y z
N VAL A 1 12.25 0.45 13.89
CA VAL A 1 11.31 -0.20 14.84
C VAL A 1 10.14 0.73 15.11
N GLU A 2 8.89 0.23 15.07
CA GLU A 2 7.69 1.01 15.39
C GLU A 2 7.36 0.85 16.89
N LEU A 3 7.44 1.93 17.65
CA LEU A 3 7.12 1.93 19.08
C LEU A 3 5.62 2.01 19.36
N ARG A 4 4.83 2.56 18.43
CA ARG A 4 3.37 2.68 18.57
C ARG A 4 2.63 1.43 18.09
N ALA A 5 3.20 0.26 18.37
CA ALA A 5 2.64 -1.04 18.01
C ALA A 5 1.71 -1.52 19.13
N ARG A 6 0.41 -1.37 18.94
CA ARG A 6 -0.60 -1.77 19.93
C ARG A 6 -0.39 -3.21 20.41
N PHE A 7 -0.17 -3.38 21.72
CA PHE A 7 0.14 -4.63 22.45
C PHE A 7 1.59 -5.17 22.26
N ASP A 8 2.42 -4.57 21.42
CA ASP A 8 3.78 -5.05 21.14
C ASP A 8 4.86 -4.02 21.53
N GLU A 9 4.49 -2.92 22.21
CA GLU A 9 5.40 -1.82 22.54
C GLU A 9 6.59 -2.31 23.35
N GLN A 10 6.34 -3.08 24.41
CA GLN A 10 7.38 -3.61 25.29
C GLN A 10 8.33 -4.55 24.53
N ALA A 11 7.77 -5.49 23.76
CA ALA A 11 8.55 -6.42 22.95
C ALA A 11 9.42 -5.68 21.92
N ASN A 12 8.89 -4.64 21.27
CA ASN A 12 9.63 -3.83 20.31
C ASN A 12 10.78 -3.05 20.96
N ILE A 13 10.62 -2.57 22.19
CA ILE A 13 11.69 -1.92 22.96
C ILE A 13 12.80 -2.93 23.29
N GLU A 14 12.44 -4.12 23.75
CA GLU A 14 13.38 -5.18 24.08
C GLU A 14 14.16 -5.67 22.85
N TRP A 15 13.49 -5.88 21.73
CA TRP A 15 14.11 -6.22 20.45
C TRP A 15 15.05 -5.11 19.95
N ALA A 16 14.61 -3.85 20.02
CA ALA A 16 15.46 -2.72 19.62
C ALA A 16 16.74 -2.65 20.46
N LYS A 17 16.63 -2.91 21.76
CA LYS A 17 17.81 -2.98 22.65
C LYS A 17 18.74 -4.14 22.26
N ALA A 18 18.20 -5.34 22.08
CA ALA A 18 18.99 -6.51 21.70
C ALA A 18 19.71 -6.31 20.35
N MET A 19 19.03 -5.68 19.37
CA MET A 19 19.65 -5.34 18.08
C MET A 19 20.79 -4.32 18.24
N LYS A 20 20.60 -3.27 19.03
CA LYS A 20 21.68 -2.29 19.33
C LYS A 20 22.86 -2.91 20.03
N ASP A 21 22.60 -3.77 21.02
CA ASP A 21 23.65 -4.50 21.75
C ASP A 21 24.43 -5.45 20.81
N ALA A 22 23.81 -5.92 19.73
CA ALA A 22 24.46 -6.71 18.67
C ALA A 22 25.14 -5.85 17.58
N GLY A 23 25.22 -4.52 17.75
CA GLY A 23 25.87 -3.61 16.80
C GLY A 23 25.04 -3.26 15.56
N ILE A 24 23.73 -3.42 15.63
CA ILE A 24 22.78 -3.05 14.55
C ILE A 24 22.28 -1.63 14.79
N ASP A 25 22.31 -0.79 13.76
CA ASP A 25 21.69 0.53 13.80
C ASP A 25 20.17 0.40 13.84
N VAL A 26 19.54 1.04 14.82
CA VAL A 26 18.09 0.96 15.04
C VAL A 26 17.48 2.33 15.10
N GLU A 27 16.58 2.59 14.15
CA GLU A 27 15.77 3.79 14.09
C GLU A 27 14.33 3.54 14.62
N PHE A 28 13.77 4.53 15.33
CA PHE A 28 12.46 4.42 15.99
C PHE A 28 11.33 5.13 15.22
N GLY A 29 11.44 5.12 13.90
CA GLY A 29 10.43 5.72 13.02
C GLY A 29 10.57 7.24 12.90
N ILE A 30 9.47 7.91 12.57
CA ILE A 30 9.42 9.35 12.30
C ILE A 30 8.51 9.99 13.36
N GLU A 31 8.93 11.12 13.92
CA GLU A 31 8.11 11.88 14.85
C GLU A 31 6.75 12.21 14.21
N SER A 32 5.66 12.03 14.97
CA SER A 32 4.27 12.21 14.56
C SER A 32 3.73 11.31 13.43
N LEU A 33 4.53 10.47 12.79
CA LEU A 33 4.09 9.48 11.81
C LEU A 33 4.20 8.06 12.35
N LYS A 34 3.24 7.19 11.96
CA LYS A 34 3.33 5.75 12.20
C LYS A 34 4.02 5.07 11.04
N VAL A 35 5.07 4.31 11.31
CA VAL A 35 5.73 3.48 10.30
C VAL A 35 5.00 2.14 10.20
N HIS A 36 4.28 1.93 9.10
CA HIS A 36 3.50 0.71 8.86
C HIS A 36 4.01 -0.08 7.64
N ALA A 37 5.13 0.31 7.07
CA ALA A 37 5.76 -0.37 5.94
C ALA A 37 6.39 -1.70 6.37
N LYS A 38 6.38 -2.70 5.49
CA LYS A 38 7.03 -4.01 5.66
C LYS A 38 7.99 -4.18 4.51
N LEU A 39 9.21 -3.68 4.71
CA LEU A 39 10.25 -3.60 3.71
C LEU A 39 11.51 -4.33 4.20
N CYS A 40 12.21 -4.97 3.28
CA CYS A 40 13.54 -5.50 3.52
C CYS A 40 14.37 -5.31 2.25
N VAL A 41 15.61 -4.87 2.40
CA VAL A 41 16.56 -4.74 1.30
C VAL A 41 17.84 -5.46 1.66
N VAL A 42 18.30 -6.33 0.78
CA VAL A 42 19.61 -6.97 0.85
C VAL A 42 20.46 -6.43 -0.28
N ILE A 43 21.58 -5.77 0.06
CA ILE A 43 22.50 -5.21 -0.92
C ILE A 43 23.73 -6.13 -1.01
N ARG A 44 24.05 -6.59 -2.21
CA ARG A 44 25.17 -7.49 -2.49
C ARG A 44 26.05 -6.93 -3.59
N LEU A 45 27.33 -7.17 -3.49
CA LEU A 45 28.28 -6.92 -4.58
C LEU A 45 28.31 -8.16 -5.49
N GLU A 46 27.87 -8.00 -6.75
CA GLU A 46 27.84 -9.06 -7.76
C GLU A 46 28.48 -8.54 -9.05
N ASN A 47 29.56 -9.18 -9.49
CA ASN A 47 30.31 -8.77 -10.69
C ASN A 47 30.65 -7.26 -10.67
N ASP A 48 31.21 -6.78 -9.57
CA ASP A 48 31.60 -5.39 -9.30
C ASP A 48 30.45 -4.39 -9.36
N LYS A 49 29.21 -4.84 -9.22
CA LYS A 49 28.01 -3.99 -9.18
C LYS A 49 27.22 -4.27 -7.92
N LEU A 50 26.70 -3.20 -7.30
CA LEU A 50 25.77 -3.34 -6.18
C LEU A 50 24.38 -3.72 -6.73
N VAL A 51 23.90 -4.88 -6.30
CA VAL A 51 22.57 -5.41 -6.62
C VAL A 51 21.72 -5.38 -5.37
N ARG A 52 20.50 -4.86 -5.50
CA ARG A 52 19.51 -4.78 -4.43
C ARG A 52 18.43 -5.84 -4.63
N TYR A 53 18.24 -6.67 -3.63
CA TYR A 53 17.14 -7.63 -3.53
C TYR A 53 16.14 -7.09 -2.51
N THR A 54 14.95 -6.77 -2.97
CA THR A 54 13.96 -6.03 -2.20
C THR A 54 12.73 -6.88 -1.95
N HIS A 55 12.26 -6.87 -0.71
CA HIS A 55 10.96 -7.38 -0.30
C HIS A 55 10.04 -6.21 0.05
N ILE A 56 8.83 -6.24 -0.51
CA ILE A 56 7.74 -5.31 -0.17
C ILE A 56 6.54 -6.16 0.21
N GLY A 57 6.08 -6.08 1.45
CA GLY A 57 5.02 -6.93 1.97
C GLY A 57 3.82 -6.17 2.53
N THR A 58 2.65 -6.79 2.49
CA THR A 58 1.46 -6.32 3.21
C THR A 58 1.42 -6.85 4.64
N GLY A 59 2.09 -7.98 4.92
CA GLY A 59 2.13 -8.67 6.20
C GLY A 59 3.26 -8.26 7.12
N ASN A 60 3.00 -8.27 8.42
CA ASN A 60 4.03 -8.04 9.43
C ASN A 60 5.05 -9.19 9.45
N PHE A 61 6.31 -8.87 9.77
CA PHE A 61 7.34 -9.88 10.08
C PHE A 61 7.07 -10.50 11.46
N HIS A 62 6.01 -11.29 11.55
CA HIS A 62 5.55 -11.90 12.80
C HIS A 62 4.97 -13.29 12.52
N GLU A 63 5.57 -14.34 13.09
CA GLU A 63 5.25 -15.74 12.80
C GLU A 63 3.79 -16.09 13.07
N ALA A 64 3.24 -15.72 14.22
CA ALA A 64 1.88 -16.04 14.57
C ALA A 64 0.86 -15.38 13.61
N ASN A 65 1.10 -14.12 13.22
CA ASN A 65 0.23 -13.42 12.28
C ASN A 65 0.28 -14.07 10.88
N ALA A 66 1.45 -14.56 10.45
CA ALA A 66 1.61 -15.21 9.17
C ALA A 66 0.79 -16.52 9.03
N ARG A 67 0.39 -17.12 10.14
CA ARG A 67 -0.43 -18.35 10.16
C ARG A 67 -1.93 -18.09 10.01
N VAL A 68 -2.39 -16.87 10.32
CA VAL A 68 -3.82 -16.51 10.37
C VAL A 68 -4.22 -15.35 9.47
N TYR A 69 -3.25 -14.63 8.91
CA TYR A 69 -3.49 -13.53 7.99
C TYR A 69 -3.17 -13.95 6.55
N THR A 70 -4.01 -13.52 5.62
CA THR A 70 -3.64 -13.58 4.19
C THR A 70 -2.83 -12.33 3.87
N ASP A 71 -1.66 -12.50 3.25
CA ASP A 71 -0.80 -11.39 2.87
C ASP A 71 -0.14 -11.63 1.51
N PHE A 72 0.36 -10.55 0.90
CA PHE A 72 1.15 -10.59 -0.32
C PHE A 72 2.57 -10.09 -0.04
N ALA A 73 3.51 -10.65 -0.79
CA ALA A 73 4.90 -10.21 -0.79
C ALA A 73 5.43 -10.13 -2.22
N LEU A 74 6.03 -9.02 -2.56
CA LEU A 74 6.79 -8.83 -3.79
C LEU A 74 8.28 -8.97 -3.48
N PHE A 75 8.94 -9.92 -4.13
CA PHE A 75 10.39 -10.02 -4.16
C PHE A 75 10.89 -9.55 -5.52
N THR A 76 11.75 -8.55 -5.55
CA THR A 76 12.23 -7.97 -6.80
C THR A 76 13.67 -7.48 -6.71
N LYS A 77 14.35 -7.46 -7.87
CA LYS A 77 15.62 -6.75 -8.09
C LYS A 77 15.48 -5.62 -9.11
N HIS A 78 14.25 -5.19 -9.41
CA HIS A 78 14.00 -4.08 -10.32
C HIS A 78 14.67 -2.82 -9.78
N LYS A 79 15.58 -2.26 -10.56
CA LYS A 79 16.52 -1.22 -10.10
C LYS A 79 15.80 0.00 -9.52
N GLU A 80 14.81 0.53 -10.25
CA GLU A 80 14.09 1.74 -9.85
C GLU A 80 13.23 1.49 -8.60
N ILE A 81 12.50 0.37 -8.55
CA ILE A 81 11.67 0.02 -7.37
C ILE A 81 12.56 -0.14 -6.15
N SER A 82 13.67 -0.89 -6.29
CA SER A 82 14.59 -1.12 -5.16
C SER A 82 15.27 0.17 -4.69
N GLN A 83 15.59 1.08 -5.60
CA GLN A 83 16.11 2.40 -5.24
C GLN A 83 15.08 3.26 -4.50
N GLU A 84 13.81 3.19 -4.92
CA GLU A 84 12.75 3.92 -4.21
C GLU A 84 12.47 3.34 -2.82
N VAL A 85 12.68 2.03 -2.61
CA VAL A 85 12.63 1.46 -1.26
C VAL A 85 13.78 1.97 -0.39
N ASP A 86 15.02 2.10 -0.91
CA ASP A 86 16.10 2.79 -0.20
C ASP A 86 15.70 4.22 0.18
N ASN A 87 15.07 4.96 -0.74
CA ASN A 87 14.57 6.31 -0.47
C ASN A 87 13.50 6.33 0.65
N VAL A 88 12.74 5.25 0.86
CA VAL A 88 11.82 5.14 2.01
C VAL A 88 12.60 5.00 3.31
N PHE A 89 13.68 4.21 3.34
CA PHE A 89 14.55 4.12 4.52
C PHE A 89 15.22 5.46 4.79
N ASP A 90 15.77 6.12 3.77
CA ASP A 90 16.35 7.47 3.90
C ASP A 90 15.32 8.50 4.40
N PHE A 91 14.05 8.38 4.00
CA PHE A 91 12.98 9.24 4.50
C PHE A 91 12.66 8.97 5.97
N ILE A 92 12.73 7.73 6.42
CA ILE A 92 12.53 7.40 7.83
C ILE A 92 13.64 8.00 8.70
N GLU A 93 14.87 7.96 8.23
CA GLU A 93 16.05 8.51 8.92
C GLU A 93 16.12 10.04 8.80
N HIS A 94 15.77 10.60 7.63
CA HIS A 94 15.92 12.00 7.29
C HIS A 94 14.62 12.60 6.75
N SER A 95 13.59 12.66 7.56
CA SER A 95 12.23 13.09 7.15
C SER A 95 12.14 14.51 6.60
N TYR A 96 13.14 15.36 6.81
CA TYR A 96 13.24 16.72 6.28
C TYR A 96 13.69 16.79 4.82
N LYS A 97 14.26 15.70 4.26
CA LYS A 97 14.69 15.64 2.85
C LYS A 97 13.49 15.42 1.93
N ARG A 98 13.60 15.90 0.69
CA ARG A 98 12.59 15.68 -0.34
C ARG A 98 12.94 14.47 -1.17
N PHE A 99 12.00 13.55 -1.30
CA PHE A 99 12.13 12.34 -2.11
C PHE A 99 11.12 12.36 -3.26
N ARG A 100 11.47 11.72 -4.37
CA ARG A 100 10.57 11.47 -5.50
C ARG A 100 10.30 9.97 -5.60
N PHE A 101 9.03 9.62 -5.81
CA PHE A 101 8.56 8.26 -5.98
C PHE A 101 7.75 8.20 -7.27
N ASN A 102 8.21 7.43 -8.26
CA ASN A 102 7.57 7.23 -9.55
C ASN A 102 6.84 5.89 -9.60
N HIS A 103 7.40 4.87 -8.95
CA HIS A 103 6.90 3.51 -8.87
C HIS A 103 6.13 3.25 -7.58
N LEU A 104 6.66 3.69 -6.44
CA LEU A 104 6.03 3.49 -5.15
C LEU A 104 4.99 4.58 -4.84
N ILE A 105 3.90 4.14 -4.21
CA ILE A 105 2.90 5.02 -3.61
C ILE A 105 3.18 5.09 -2.11
N VAL A 106 3.75 6.20 -1.65
CA VAL A 106 4.21 6.36 -0.27
C VAL A 106 3.30 7.32 0.49
N SER A 107 2.66 6.83 1.56
CA SER A 107 1.85 7.65 2.46
C SER A 107 2.73 8.27 3.55
N PRO A 108 2.50 9.55 3.91
CA PRO A 108 1.52 10.50 3.38
C PRO A 108 1.99 11.29 2.14
N LEU A 109 3.21 11.04 1.64
CA LEU A 109 3.89 11.90 0.67
C LEU A 109 3.19 11.97 -0.70
N THR A 110 2.82 10.83 -1.26
CA THR A 110 2.31 10.74 -2.64
C THR A 110 0.98 10.04 -2.77
N SER A 111 0.53 9.28 -1.77
CA SER A 111 -0.56 8.32 -1.88
C SER A 111 -1.87 8.93 -2.35
N ARG A 112 -2.37 9.99 -1.69
CA ARG A 112 -3.66 10.58 -2.03
C ARG A 112 -3.69 11.10 -3.47
N ARG A 113 -2.68 11.87 -3.86
CA ARG A 113 -2.56 12.42 -5.21
C ARG A 113 -2.47 11.32 -6.26
N ARG A 114 -1.67 10.29 -6.01
CA ARG A 114 -1.46 9.21 -6.96
C ARG A 114 -2.71 8.34 -7.14
N ILE A 115 -3.41 8.02 -6.06
CA ILE A 115 -4.68 7.29 -6.13
C ILE A 115 -5.73 8.09 -6.90
N TYR A 116 -5.84 9.41 -6.65
CA TYR A 116 -6.73 10.27 -7.42
C TYR A 116 -6.42 10.22 -8.90
N GLN A 117 -5.15 10.38 -9.29
CA GLN A 117 -4.73 10.30 -10.70
C GLN A 117 -5.10 8.96 -11.35
N LEU A 118 -4.91 7.84 -10.63
CA LEU A 118 -5.26 6.51 -11.15
C LEU A 118 -6.77 6.37 -11.35
N ILE A 119 -7.60 6.86 -10.43
CA ILE A 119 -9.05 6.87 -10.58
C ILE A 119 -9.47 7.79 -11.74
N ASP A 120 -8.89 8.99 -11.85
CA ASP A 120 -9.17 9.94 -12.92
C ASP A 120 -8.79 9.37 -14.30
N ASN A 121 -7.68 8.64 -14.41
CA ASN A 121 -7.30 7.96 -15.65
C ASN A 121 -8.36 6.95 -16.11
N GLU A 122 -8.90 6.15 -15.18
CA GLU A 122 -9.99 5.21 -15.51
C GLU A 122 -11.28 5.95 -15.88
N THR A 123 -11.58 7.05 -15.18
CA THR A 123 -12.76 7.90 -15.49
C THR A 123 -12.68 8.44 -16.91
N ASN A 124 -11.56 9.06 -17.26
CA ASN A 124 -11.32 9.61 -18.59
C ASN A 124 -11.37 8.50 -19.68
N ALA A 125 -10.78 7.34 -19.40
CA ALA A 125 -10.83 6.20 -20.33
C ALA A 125 -12.27 5.74 -20.58
N ALA A 126 -13.12 5.69 -19.55
CA ALA A 126 -14.53 5.34 -19.68
C ALA A 126 -15.32 6.39 -20.48
N GLU A 127 -15.07 7.68 -20.25
CA GLU A 127 -15.68 8.79 -21.00
C GLU A 127 -15.30 8.76 -22.49
N GLU A 128 -14.10 8.28 -22.80
CA GLU A 128 -13.63 8.04 -24.18
C GLU A 128 -14.19 6.72 -24.78
N GLY A 129 -15.06 6.01 -24.08
CA GLY A 129 -15.62 4.73 -24.53
C GLY A 129 -14.63 3.55 -24.49
N LYS A 130 -13.49 3.70 -23.81
CA LYS A 130 -12.50 2.65 -23.63
C LYS A 130 -12.85 1.76 -22.45
N LYS A 131 -12.23 0.58 -22.40
CA LYS A 131 -12.37 -0.31 -21.25
C LYS A 131 -11.71 0.33 -20.02
N ALA A 132 -12.47 0.46 -18.93
CA ALA A 132 -12.04 1.00 -17.67
C ALA A 132 -12.52 0.12 -16.51
N GLU A 133 -11.59 -0.22 -15.60
CA GLU A 133 -11.88 -1.14 -14.51
C GLU A 133 -11.01 -0.84 -13.30
N ILE A 134 -11.61 -0.80 -12.10
CA ILE A 134 -10.95 -0.65 -10.82
C ILE A 134 -11.33 -1.83 -9.93
N SER A 135 -10.35 -2.49 -9.33
CA SER A 135 -10.56 -3.49 -8.29
C SER A 135 -9.74 -3.13 -7.06
N ILE A 136 -10.40 -3.06 -5.91
CA ILE A 136 -9.78 -2.59 -4.66
C ILE A 136 -10.05 -3.58 -3.55
N LYS A 137 -9.03 -3.93 -2.78
CA LYS A 137 -9.15 -4.66 -1.53
C LYS A 137 -8.54 -3.83 -0.41
N LEU A 138 -9.34 -3.53 0.62
CA LEU A 138 -8.99 -2.61 1.69
C LEU A 138 -9.42 -3.15 3.06
N ASN A 139 -8.83 -2.57 4.10
CA ASN A 139 -9.34 -2.70 5.46
C ASN A 139 -10.59 -1.82 5.68
N ASN A 140 -10.46 -0.52 5.41
CA ASN A 140 -11.53 0.47 5.58
C ASN A 140 -11.61 1.38 4.36
N LEU A 141 -12.80 1.83 4.01
CA LEU A 141 -13.06 2.84 2.97
C LEU A 141 -13.95 3.93 3.56
N VAL A 142 -13.32 4.97 4.13
CA VAL A 142 -14.01 6.07 4.84
C VAL A 142 -13.57 7.46 4.39
N ASP A 143 -12.58 7.59 3.51
CA ASP A 143 -12.12 8.88 2.98
C ASP A 143 -13.16 9.44 2.00
N PRO A 144 -13.80 10.60 2.32
CA PRO A 144 -14.86 11.15 1.49
C PRO A 144 -14.36 11.57 0.10
N GLY A 145 -13.11 11.99 -0.03
CA GLY A 145 -12.56 12.39 -1.31
C GLY A 145 -12.34 11.21 -2.26
N ILE A 146 -11.83 10.07 -1.74
CA ILE A 146 -11.71 8.82 -2.52
C ILE A 146 -13.09 8.31 -2.91
N ILE A 147 -14.05 8.31 -1.98
CA ILE A 147 -15.43 7.86 -2.23
C ILE A 147 -16.08 8.70 -3.34
N ASN A 148 -15.96 10.03 -3.29
CA ASN A 148 -16.48 10.90 -4.32
C ASN A 148 -15.85 10.64 -5.70
N LYS A 149 -14.53 10.40 -5.75
CA LYS A 149 -13.84 10.01 -6.99
C LYS A 149 -14.35 8.67 -7.56
N LEU A 150 -14.60 7.69 -6.70
CA LEU A 150 -15.19 6.41 -7.11
C LEU A 150 -16.62 6.56 -7.63
N TYR A 151 -17.43 7.45 -7.02
CA TYR A 151 -18.76 7.76 -7.55
C TYR A 151 -18.69 8.44 -8.94
N GLN A 152 -17.79 9.40 -9.12
CA GLN A 152 -17.54 10.04 -10.42
C GLN A 152 -17.14 9.00 -11.47
N ALA A 153 -16.19 8.13 -11.14
CA ALA A 153 -15.75 7.04 -12.01
C ALA A 153 -16.92 6.07 -12.37
N SER A 154 -17.75 5.71 -11.40
CA SER A 154 -18.94 4.89 -11.64
C SER A 154 -19.91 5.56 -12.61
N ASN A 155 -20.16 6.86 -12.45
CA ASN A 155 -21.06 7.62 -13.33
C ASN A 155 -20.52 7.71 -14.75
N ALA A 156 -19.19 7.75 -14.94
CA ALA A 156 -18.54 7.67 -16.24
C ALA A 156 -18.59 6.27 -16.87
N GLY A 157 -19.01 5.24 -16.12
CA GLY A 157 -19.14 3.86 -16.62
C GLY A 157 -18.02 2.92 -16.21
N VAL A 158 -17.07 3.34 -15.37
CA VAL A 158 -15.99 2.47 -14.84
C VAL A 158 -16.60 1.32 -14.04
N LYS A 159 -16.18 0.09 -14.31
CA LYS A 159 -16.55 -1.08 -13.51
C LYS A 159 -15.69 -1.14 -12.25
N ILE A 160 -16.31 -1.04 -11.09
CA ILE A 160 -15.61 -0.96 -9.81
C ILE A 160 -16.01 -2.13 -8.91
N ARG A 161 -15.01 -2.89 -8.45
CA ARG A 161 -15.16 -4.00 -7.50
C ARG A 161 -14.35 -3.73 -6.26
N ILE A 162 -14.97 -3.82 -5.09
CA ILE A 162 -14.32 -3.49 -3.83
C ILE A 162 -14.54 -4.61 -2.83
N ILE A 163 -13.48 -5.02 -2.16
CA ILE A 163 -13.52 -5.89 -0.98
C ILE A 163 -13.11 -5.04 0.22
N VAL A 164 -14.01 -4.85 1.17
CA VAL A 164 -13.76 -4.12 2.42
C VAL A 164 -14.11 -5.01 3.61
N ARG A 165 -13.15 -5.30 4.47
CA ARG A 165 -13.37 -6.16 5.65
C ARG A 165 -13.82 -5.41 6.90
N GLY A 166 -13.63 -4.10 6.97
CA GLY A 166 -13.97 -3.23 8.10
C GLY A 166 -15.02 -2.18 7.71
N MET A 167 -14.80 -0.94 8.12
CA MET A 167 -15.74 0.15 7.87
C MET A 167 -15.78 0.55 6.40
N CYS A 168 -17.00 0.70 5.85
CA CYS A 168 -17.23 1.21 4.51
C CYS A 168 -18.30 2.31 4.57
N ALA A 169 -17.91 3.53 4.23
CA ALA A 169 -18.84 4.65 4.12
C ALA A 169 -19.36 4.86 2.69
N LEU A 170 -18.88 4.09 1.70
CA LEU A 170 -19.39 4.08 0.34
C LEU A 170 -20.62 3.19 0.28
N ILE A 171 -21.70 3.71 -0.36
CA ILE A 171 -22.95 2.97 -0.59
C ILE A 171 -22.97 2.49 -2.05
N PRO A 172 -22.91 1.17 -2.30
CA PRO A 172 -22.90 0.62 -3.66
C PRO A 172 -24.31 0.48 -4.25
N GLY A 173 -24.40 0.40 -5.58
CA GLY A 173 -25.61 -0.03 -6.30
C GLY A 173 -26.72 1.02 -6.41
N ILE A 174 -26.48 2.29 -6.07
CA ILE A 174 -27.42 3.38 -6.27
C ILE A 174 -27.31 3.87 -7.70
N ASN A 175 -28.45 3.89 -8.45
CA ASN A 175 -28.47 4.21 -9.87
C ASN A 175 -27.83 5.56 -10.23
N GLU A 176 -27.96 6.55 -9.37
CA GLU A 176 -27.51 7.93 -9.61
C GLU A 176 -26.02 8.15 -9.30
N TYR A 177 -25.39 7.26 -8.50
CA TYR A 177 -24.03 7.49 -8.01
C TYR A 177 -23.10 6.29 -8.14
N SER A 178 -23.59 5.07 -7.90
CA SER A 178 -22.73 3.90 -7.70
C SER A 178 -23.25 2.64 -8.43
N LYS A 179 -23.97 2.82 -9.54
CA LYS A 179 -24.56 1.75 -10.34
C LYS A 179 -23.53 0.69 -10.74
N HIS A 180 -22.32 1.09 -11.04
CA HIS A 180 -21.25 0.21 -11.49
C HIS A 180 -20.29 -0.20 -10.39
N ILE A 181 -20.61 0.11 -9.11
CA ILE A 181 -19.82 -0.28 -7.94
C ILE A 181 -20.44 -1.52 -7.28
N LYS A 182 -19.62 -2.54 -7.08
CA LYS A 182 -19.93 -3.71 -6.27
C LYS A 182 -19.00 -3.76 -5.07
N VAL A 183 -19.55 -3.90 -3.87
CA VAL A 183 -18.80 -4.04 -2.64
C VAL A 183 -19.18 -5.34 -1.96
N ILE A 184 -18.18 -6.10 -1.54
CA ILE A 184 -18.35 -7.30 -0.71
C ILE A 184 -17.44 -7.24 0.50
N SER A 185 -17.74 -8.04 1.52
CA SER A 185 -16.87 -8.33 2.64
C SER A 185 -16.61 -9.83 2.70
N ILE A 186 -15.42 -10.21 3.08
CA ILE A 186 -15.03 -11.60 3.29
C ILE A 186 -14.66 -11.76 4.75
N VAL A 187 -15.39 -12.66 5.45
CA VAL A 187 -15.14 -13.05 6.83
C VAL A 187 -15.11 -14.57 6.87
N ASP A 188 -13.94 -15.12 7.17
CA ASP A 188 -13.72 -16.57 7.22
C ASP A 188 -12.61 -16.89 8.22
N GLN A 189 -12.06 -18.11 8.13
CA GLN A 189 -10.98 -18.64 8.98
C GLN A 189 -9.75 -17.72 9.03
N TYR A 190 -9.40 -17.11 7.89
CA TYR A 190 -8.24 -16.22 7.78
C TYR A 190 -8.66 -14.76 7.74
N LEU A 191 -7.85 -13.90 8.35
CA LEU A 191 -8.02 -12.46 8.24
C LEU A 191 -7.59 -11.96 6.85
N GLU A 192 -8.52 -11.39 6.10
CA GLU A 192 -8.26 -10.79 4.79
C GLU A 192 -7.49 -9.46 4.94
N HIS A 193 -6.18 -9.58 5.21
CA HIS A 193 -5.32 -8.47 5.63
C HIS A 193 -4.74 -7.62 4.48
N PRO A 194 -4.43 -8.17 3.28
CA PRO A 194 -3.72 -7.41 2.27
C PRO A 194 -4.56 -6.24 1.74
N ARG A 195 -3.87 -5.14 1.43
CA ARG A 195 -4.44 -4.00 0.72
C ARG A 195 -3.85 -4.00 -0.67
N VAL A 196 -4.71 -4.08 -1.68
CA VAL A 196 -4.30 -4.15 -3.09
C VAL A 196 -5.26 -3.34 -3.92
N MET A 197 -4.74 -2.58 -4.87
CA MET A 197 -5.51 -1.84 -5.84
C MET A 197 -5.05 -2.23 -7.24
N PHE A 198 -6.00 -2.43 -8.13
CA PHE A 198 -5.77 -2.70 -9.54
C PHE A 198 -6.51 -1.68 -10.38
N PHE A 199 -5.83 -1.14 -11.37
CA PHE A 199 -6.36 -0.22 -12.38
C PHE A 199 -6.06 -0.77 -13.77
N HIS A 200 -7.01 -0.73 -14.68
CA HIS A 200 -6.85 -1.25 -16.05
C HIS A 200 -5.86 -0.42 -16.86
N ASN A 201 -5.84 0.89 -16.68
CA ASN A 201 -4.87 1.83 -17.22
C ASN A 201 -4.60 1.62 -18.73
N ASN A 202 -5.67 1.57 -19.54
CA ASN A 202 -5.59 1.33 -21.00
C ASN A 202 -4.81 0.07 -21.40
N GLY A 203 -4.88 -1.00 -20.59
CA GLY A 203 -4.15 -2.25 -20.82
C GLY A 203 -2.74 -2.30 -20.23
N ASN A 204 -2.19 -1.19 -19.78
CA ASN A 204 -0.96 -1.13 -19.00
C ASN A 204 -1.29 -1.23 -17.50
N HIS A 205 -1.72 -2.40 -17.08
CA HIS A 205 -2.22 -2.64 -15.74
C HIS A 205 -1.32 -2.06 -14.65
N CYS A 206 -1.91 -1.31 -13.72
CA CYS A 206 -1.22 -0.76 -12.55
C CYS A 206 -1.73 -1.47 -11.29
N PHE A 207 -0.80 -2.00 -10.50
CA PHE A 207 -1.06 -2.63 -9.21
C PHE A 207 -0.44 -1.78 -8.09
N SER A 208 -1.18 -1.60 -7.00
CA SER A 208 -0.72 -0.87 -5.82
C SER A 208 -1.18 -1.54 -4.53
#